data_f8bc93a6acf3ad42957da51034ab5e88
#
_entry.id   f8bc93a6acf3ad42957da51034ab5e88
#
_cell.length_a   1.000
_cell.length_b   1.000
_cell.length_c   1.000
_cell.angle_alpha   90.00
_cell.angle_beta   90.00
_cell.angle_gamma   90.00
#
_symmetry.space_group_name_H-M   'P 1'
#
loop_
_entity.id
_entity.type
_entity.pdbx_description
1 polymer ?
#
loop_
_entity_poly.entity_id
_entity_poly.type
_entity_poly.pdbx_seq_one_letter_code
_entity_poly.pdbx_strand_id
1 'polypeptide(L)'
;MSGELQGLRIAVLATDGVEEVELVEPRKAVEQAGATTELVSLADGDIQAMNSDIEPAGKHPVDRVVSEVSASDYDAVIMPGGTVNADRLRLDENVLTFV
;
A
#
# COMPACT_ATOMS: atom_id res chain seq x y z
N MET A 1 21.65 -0.93 -2.86
CA MET A 1 22.10 -0.53 -4.21
C MET A 1 20.89 -0.36 -5.09
N SER A 2 20.83 0.75 -5.80
CA SER A 2 19.75 0.90 -6.74
C SER A 2 19.89 -0.13 -7.87
N GLY A 3 18.77 -0.65 -8.33
CA GLY A 3 18.72 -1.66 -9.36
C GLY A 3 18.58 -3.09 -8.89
N GLU A 4 18.71 -3.36 -7.60
CA GLU A 4 18.56 -4.72 -7.06
C GLU A 4 17.15 -5.27 -7.31
N LEU A 5 16.15 -4.41 -7.28
CA LEU A 5 14.75 -4.77 -7.49
C LEU A 5 14.23 -4.27 -8.84
N GLN A 6 15.12 -3.95 -9.76
CA GLN A 6 14.74 -3.38 -11.05
C GLN A 6 13.79 -4.30 -11.81
N GLY A 7 12.72 -3.73 -12.33
CA GLY A 7 11.73 -4.47 -13.08
C GLY A 7 10.63 -5.11 -12.25
N LEU A 8 10.76 -5.11 -10.93
CA LEU A 8 9.70 -5.66 -10.08
C LEU A 8 8.54 -4.67 -9.94
N ARG A 9 7.33 -5.20 -9.93
CA ARG A 9 6.12 -4.45 -9.61
C ARG A 9 5.65 -4.86 -8.23
N ILE A 10 5.50 -3.88 -7.35
CA ILE A 10 5.14 -4.13 -5.96
C ILE A 10 3.84 -3.42 -5.63
N ALA A 11 2.85 -4.17 -5.16
CA ALA A 11 1.61 -3.58 -4.65
C ALA A 11 1.82 -3.16 -3.21
N VAL A 12 1.41 -1.93 -2.89
CA VAL A 12 1.37 -1.45 -1.51
C VAL A 12 -0.11 -1.42 -1.14
N LEU A 13 -0.53 -2.35 -0.30
CA LEU A 13 -1.93 -2.55 0.06
C LEU A 13 -2.25 -1.75 1.32
N ALA A 14 -2.99 -0.66 1.17
CA ALA A 14 -3.27 0.25 2.28
C ALA A 14 -4.60 0.97 2.09
N THR A 15 -5.15 1.48 3.18
CA THR A 15 -6.37 2.27 3.17
C THR A 15 -6.27 3.37 4.23
N ASP A 16 -7.37 4.10 4.47
CA ASP A 16 -7.39 5.14 5.50
C ASP A 16 -6.96 4.57 6.85
N GLY A 17 -6.18 5.33 7.59
CA GLY A 17 -5.66 4.92 8.88
C GLY A 17 -4.29 4.27 8.83
N VAL A 18 -3.69 4.13 7.65
CA VAL A 18 -2.33 3.59 7.54
C VAL A 18 -1.34 4.53 8.24
N GLU A 19 -0.35 3.94 8.90
CA GLU A 19 0.71 4.73 9.52
C GLU A 19 1.58 5.36 8.43
N GLU A 20 1.72 6.67 8.43
CA GLU A 20 2.40 7.42 7.36
C GLU A 20 3.82 6.91 7.11
N VAL A 21 4.62 6.77 8.15
CA VAL A 21 6.02 6.36 8.00
C VAL A 21 6.12 4.92 7.48
N GLU A 22 5.21 4.06 7.86
CA GLU A 22 5.20 2.67 7.43
C GLU A 22 4.69 2.50 6.00
N LEU A 23 4.01 3.50 5.48
CA LEU A 23 3.64 3.55 4.06
C LEU A 23 4.78 4.11 3.23
N VAL A 24 5.31 5.26 3.65
CA VAL A 24 6.25 6.04 2.85
C VAL A 24 7.64 5.41 2.80
N GLU A 25 8.18 4.96 3.94
CA GLU A 25 9.57 4.50 4.01
C GLU A 25 9.83 3.20 3.26
N PRO A 26 9.02 2.14 3.43
CA PRO A 26 9.23 0.92 2.63
C PRO A 26 9.05 1.16 1.14
N ARG A 27 8.07 1.97 0.76
CA ARG A 27 7.79 2.30 -0.63
C ARG A 27 8.99 3.00 -1.26
N LYS A 28 9.53 3.99 -0.55
CA LYS A 28 10.71 4.72 -0.99
C LYS A 28 11.93 3.80 -1.13
N ALA A 29 12.12 2.90 -0.15
CA ALA A 29 13.26 2.00 -0.16
C ALA A 29 13.26 1.08 -1.39
N VAL A 30 12.11 0.46 -1.72
CA VAL A 30 12.05 -0.44 -2.87
C VAL A 30 12.13 0.34 -4.19
N GLU A 31 11.60 1.55 -4.24
CA GLU A 31 11.69 2.39 -5.43
C GLU A 31 13.13 2.82 -5.68
N GLN A 32 13.89 3.11 -4.63
CA GLN A 32 15.31 3.43 -4.75
C GLN A 32 16.12 2.23 -5.24
N ALA A 33 15.64 1.02 -4.97
CA ALA A 33 16.27 -0.21 -5.47
C ALA A 33 15.82 -0.57 -6.89
N GLY A 34 14.96 0.22 -7.51
CA GLY A 34 14.57 0.05 -8.90
C GLY A 34 13.17 -0.52 -9.12
N ALA A 35 12.44 -0.84 -8.06
CA ALA A 35 11.08 -1.37 -8.20
C ALA A 35 10.08 -0.26 -8.53
N THR A 36 8.97 -0.65 -9.13
CA THR A 36 7.81 0.22 -9.33
C THR A 36 6.76 -0.16 -8.30
N THR A 37 6.16 0.83 -7.64
CA THR A 37 5.09 0.56 -6.66
C THR A 37 3.77 1.12 -7.16
N GLU A 38 2.68 0.45 -6.76
CA GLU A 38 1.33 0.94 -6.95
C GLU A 38 0.60 0.87 -5.62
N LEU A 39 -0.07 1.97 -5.25
CA LEU A 39 -0.90 1.98 -4.06
C LEU A 39 -2.24 1.35 -4.40
N VAL A 40 -2.52 0.19 -3.81
CA VAL A 40 -3.74 -0.57 -4.03
C VAL A 40 -4.61 -0.39 -2.79
N SER A 41 -5.85 0.02 -2.97
CA SER A 41 -6.74 0.27 -1.85
C SER A 41 -8.16 -0.21 -2.14
N LEU A 42 -9.08 0.07 -1.20
CA LEU A 42 -10.46 -0.42 -1.27
C LEU A 42 -11.31 0.36 -2.23
N ALA A 43 -10.96 1.63 -2.50
CA ALA A 43 -11.72 2.52 -3.37
C ALA A 43 -10.79 3.53 -4.03
N ASP A 44 -11.26 4.15 -5.10
CA ASP A 44 -10.54 5.23 -5.78
C ASP A 44 -10.44 6.47 -4.89
N GLY A 45 -9.56 7.38 -5.29
CA GLY A 45 -9.37 8.65 -4.63
C GLY A 45 -8.07 8.67 -3.85
N ASP A 46 -8.09 9.32 -2.70
CA ASP A 46 -6.93 9.40 -1.82
C ASP A 46 -7.22 8.64 -0.53
N ILE A 47 -6.19 8.07 0.06
CA ILE A 47 -6.27 7.55 1.41
C ILE A 47 -5.65 8.55 2.38
N GLN A 48 -6.15 8.59 3.61
CA GLN A 48 -5.65 9.44 4.67
C GLN A 48 -4.71 8.64 5.56
N ALA A 49 -3.43 8.98 5.52
CA ALA A 49 -2.46 8.38 6.43
C ALA A 49 -2.54 9.07 7.79
N MET A 50 -2.02 8.41 8.81
CA MET A 50 -2.06 8.88 10.19
C MET A 50 -0.68 8.82 10.82
N ASN A 51 -0.47 9.65 11.84
CA ASN A 51 0.71 9.58 12.69
C ASN A 51 0.26 9.05 14.05
N SER A 52 0.82 7.91 14.46
CA SER A 52 0.51 7.29 15.75
C SER A 52 -0.97 6.97 15.94
N ASP A 53 -1.67 6.70 14.83
CA ASP A 53 -3.10 6.35 14.80
C ASP A 53 -4.05 7.46 15.30
N ILE A 54 -3.53 8.64 15.65
CA ILE A 54 -4.33 9.71 16.26
C ILE A 54 -4.34 10.98 15.42
N GLU A 55 -3.22 11.31 14.78
CA GLU A 55 -3.08 12.58 14.06
C GLU A 55 -3.11 12.35 12.56
N PRO A 56 -3.94 13.12 11.82
CA PRO A 56 -3.89 13.04 10.36
C PRO A 56 -2.52 13.41 9.83
N ALA A 57 -2.01 12.63 8.90
CA ALA A 57 -0.77 12.91 8.19
C ALA A 57 -1.07 13.23 6.73
N GLY A 58 -0.26 12.75 5.78
CA GLY A 58 -0.47 13.03 4.38
C GLY A 58 -1.63 12.25 3.76
N LYS A 59 -2.09 12.73 2.61
CA LYS A 59 -3.01 11.98 1.75
C LYS A 59 -2.22 11.38 0.62
N HIS A 60 -2.59 10.19 0.19
CA HIS A 60 -1.87 9.47 -0.86
C HIS A 60 -2.87 9.00 -1.92
N PRO A 61 -2.61 9.31 -3.20
CA PRO A 61 -3.51 8.90 -4.27
C PRO A 61 -3.47 7.38 -4.47
N VAL A 62 -4.64 6.81 -4.69
CA VAL A 62 -4.79 5.39 -4.97
C VAL A 62 -4.51 5.13 -6.44
N ASP A 63 -3.61 4.21 -6.74
CA ASP A 63 -3.27 3.86 -8.12
C ASP A 63 -4.24 2.83 -8.69
N ARG A 64 -4.66 1.86 -7.85
CA ARG A 64 -5.57 0.79 -8.27
C ARG A 64 -6.52 0.42 -7.15
N VAL A 65 -7.72 0.00 -7.50
CA VAL A 65 -8.68 -0.53 -6.54
C VAL A 65 -8.48 -2.05 -6.48
N VAL A 66 -8.46 -2.61 -5.26
CA VAL A 66 -8.13 -4.01 -5.03
C VAL A 66 -9.06 -4.98 -5.79
N SER A 67 -10.33 -4.60 -5.99
CA SER A 67 -11.27 -5.43 -6.73
C SER A 67 -10.99 -5.51 -8.23
N GLU A 68 -10.14 -4.62 -8.75
CA GLU A 68 -9.82 -4.52 -10.17
C GLU A 68 -8.49 -5.16 -10.54
N VAL A 69 -7.72 -5.63 -9.56
CA VAL A 69 -6.39 -6.21 -9.78
C VAL A 69 -6.29 -7.59 -9.14
N SER A 70 -5.27 -8.33 -9.55
CA SER A 70 -4.96 -9.65 -9.00
C SER A 70 -3.56 -9.64 -8.43
N ALA A 71 -3.33 -10.45 -7.40
CA ALA A 71 -2.00 -10.61 -6.82
C ALA A 71 -0.97 -11.06 -7.86
N SER A 72 -1.40 -11.80 -8.88
CA SER A 72 -0.53 -12.24 -9.96
C SER A 72 -0.05 -11.10 -10.87
N ASP A 73 -0.65 -9.91 -10.75
CA ASP A 73 -0.19 -8.72 -11.47
C ASP A 73 1.07 -8.12 -10.85
N TYR A 74 1.49 -8.60 -9.69
CA TYR A 74 2.60 -8.05 -8.91
C TYR A 74 3.60 -9.13 -8.53
N ASP A 75 4.84 -8.70 -8.33
CA ASP A 75 5.91 -9.59 -7.88
C ASP A 75 5.96 -9.71 -6.36
N ALA A 76 5.46 -8.70 -5.66
CA ALA A 76 5.44 -8.69 -4.19
C ALA A 76 4.34 -7.76 -3.70
N VAL A 77 3.98 -7.90 -2.42
CA VAL A 77 2.99 -7.07 -1.75
C VAL A 77 3.58 -6.56 -0.44
N ILE A 78 3.45 -5.25 -0.21
CA ILE A 78 3.78 -4.62 1.07
C ILE A 78 2.47 -4.28 1.77
N MET A 79 2.33 -4.68 3.03
CA MET A 79 1.16 -4.35 3.85
C MET A 79 1.63 -3.48 5.02
N PRO A 80 1.59 -2.14 4.86
CA PRO A 80 2.03 -1.24 5.92
C PRO A 80 1.17 -1.34 7.18
N GLY A 81 1.73 -0.92 8.32
CA GLY A 81 1.05 -0.96 9.59
C GLY A 81 0.02 0.14 9.79
N GLY A 82 -0.56 0.16 10.98
CA GLY A 82 -1.63 1.05 11.38
C GLY A 82 -2.86 0.25 11.79
N THR A 83 -3.34 0.46 13.01
CA THR A 83 -4.43 -0.35 13.56
C THR A 83 -5.71 -0.26 12.72
N VAL A 84 -6.13 0.95 12.38
CA VAL A 84 -7.34 1.15 11.59
C VAL A 84 -7.18 0.60 10.18
N ASN A 85 -6.02 0.82 9.58
CA ASN A 85 -5.70 0.29 8.25
C ASN A 85 -5.80 -1.24 8.23
N ALA A 86 -5.16 -1.91 9.19
CA ALA A 86 -5.14 -3.36 9.27
C ALA A 86 -6.55 -3.94 9.46
N ASP A 87 -7.34 -3.33 10.33
CA ASP A 87 -8.70 -3.79 10.60
C ASP A 87 -9.60 -3.65 9.36
N ARG A 88 -9.51 -2.53 8.66
CA ARG A 88 -10.30 -2.31 7.44
C ARG A 88 -9.94 -3.29 6.34
N LEU A 89 -8.66 -3.54 6.13
CA LEU A 89 -8.19 -4.47 5.11
C LEU A 89 -8.64 -5.89 5.43
N ARG A 90 -8.53 -6.30 6.69
CA ARG A 90 -8.88 -7.64 7.11
C ARG A 90 -10.34 -7.99 6.88
N LEU A 91 -11.23 -7.00 6.94
CA LEU A 91 -12.67 -7.21 6.79
C LEU A 91 -13.15 -7.14 5.34
N ASP A 92 -12.29 -6.77 4.41
CA ASP A 92 -12.66 -6.62 3.00
C ASP A 92 -12.48 -7.93 2.24
N GLU A 93 -13.53 -8.41 1.60
CA GLU A 93 -13.50 -9.67 0.85
C GLU A 93 -12.53 -9.63 -0.34
N ASN A 94 -12.41 -8.48 -0.99
CA ASN A 94 -11.51 -8.33 -2.14
C ASN A 94 -10.06 -8.41 -1.69
N VAL A 95 -9.75 -7.88 -0.50
CA VAL A 95 -8.41 -8.00 0.09
C VAL A 95 -8.11 -9.46 0.41
N LEU A 96 -9.05 -10.18 1.02
CA LEU A 96 -8.88 -11.58 1.34
C LEU A 96 -8.66 -12.43 0.09
N THR A 97 -9.33 -12.08 -1.00
CA THR A 97 -9.14 -12.76 -2.28
C THR A 97 -7.80 -12.40 -2.90
N PHE A 98 -7.38 -11.14 -2.75
CA PHE A 98 -6.12 -10.66 -3.32
C PHE A 98 -4.91 -11.32 -2.66
N VAL A 99 -4.93 -11.40 -1.34
CA VAL A 99 -3.79 -11.97 -0.61
C VAL A 99 -3.96 -13.47 -0.43
#